data_9ec4827f15e7628bc580f74ae727a645
#
_entry.id   9ec4827f15e7628bc580f74ae727a645
#
_cell.length_a   1.000
_cell.length_b   1.000
_cell.length_c   1.000
_cell.angle_alpha   90.00
_cell.angle_beta   90.00
_cell.angle_gamma   90.00
#
_symmetry.space_group_name_H-M   'P 1'
#
loop_
_entity.id
_entity.type
_entity.pdbx_description
1 polymer ?
#
loop_
_entity_poly.entity_id
_entity_poly.type
_entity_poly.pdbx_seq_one_letter_code
_entity_poly.pdbx_strand_id
1 'polypeptide(L)'
;MKTLPIFYYVHKIHTDHNSEILSIPCVVLDNPSEKDPVMRDLSEITVSALKDLELARQELQENDIHMKEMNKLANERVDEMSRVNQQLQTKISFVENVATGIREKNDKLESDIKIVQNEKYRYLKLNDKLKTDLGKVIKKEKELSVKQIFLQRKIETQTDDLKRTEKISIIGQFTSRLAHDMRNPLSKLRMSHEILCNNPNLNVLEKVKHQQRIDSSILTMVRIIEDVLEFVRISDLHMNDTLLDDVISSSLEGLHVPSSVSIERIGEPIHVLCDSKKLEAVFINILTNAMDAIEKNGTIRIKTVTTDKNIVIQFVDSGVGVPPGDELKIFDPMFTTKSHGSGLGLTICKMIVDQHGGKLDYRSTPSTFSVFLPKS
;
A
#
# COMPACT_ATOMS: atom_id res chain seq x y z
N MET A 1 24.94 -14.43 16.56
CA MET A 1 24.31 -13.15 16.30
C MET A 1 23.15 -12.99 17.29
N LYS A 2 23.26 -12.08 18.23
CA LYS A 2 22.16 -11.72 19.12
C LYS A 2 21.45 -10.54 18.46
N THR A 3 20.23 -10.75 18.02
CA THR A 3 19.37 -9.67 17.60
C THR A 3 18.94 -8.87 18.82
N LEU A 4 19.31 -7.60 18.86
CA LEU A 4 18.77 -6.65 19.83
C LEU A 4 17.27 -6.47 19.56
N PRO A 5 16.44 -6.37 20.61
CA PRO A 5 15.03 -6.11 20.43
C PRO A 5 14.82 -4.75 19.76
N ILE A 6 14.12 -4.78 18.65
CA ILE A 6 13.64 -3.55 18.00
C ILE A 6 12.35 -3.15 18.70
N PHE A 7 12.39 -2.07 19.45
CA PHE A 7 11.19 -1.49 20.05
C PHE A 7 10.65 -0.42 19.09
N TYR A 8 9.39 -0.55 18.76
CA TYR A 8 8.68 0.47 18.01
C TYR A 8 8.05 1.46 18.99
N TYR A 9 8.50 2.69 18.96
CA TYR A 9 7.80 3.77 19.63
C TYR A 9 6.92 4.49 18.62
N VAL A 10 5.64 4.53 18.93
CA VAL A 10 4.70 5.34 18.16
C VAL A 10 4.69 6.72 18.75
N HIS A 11 5.37 7.65 18.12
CA HIS A 11 5.19 9.08 18.45
C HIS A 11 3.89 9.54 17.80
N LYS A 12 2.92 9.85 18.64
CA LYS A 12 1.68 10.50 18.21
C LYS A 12 1.99 11.97 17.94
N ILE A 13 2.24 12.31 16.68
CA ILE A 13 2.36 13.71 16.29
C ILE A 13 0.92 14.20 16.09
N HIS A 14 0.45 15.07 16.99
CA HIS A 14 -0.80 15.78 16.80
C HIS A 14 -0.58 16.85 15.73
N THR A 15 -1.07 16.60 14.53
CA THR A 15 -1.36 17.67 13.57
C THR A 15 -2.85 17.95 13.61
N ASP A 16 -3.24 19.21 13.62
CA ASP A 16 -4.61 19.69 13.88
C ASP A 16 -5.69 19.24 12.89
N HIS A 17 -5.37 18.49 11.85
CA HIS A 17 -6.36 17.93 10.91
C HIS A 17 -5.87 16.61 10.30
N ASN A 18 -6.20 15.52 10.91
CA ASN A 18 -6.03 14.11 10.55
C ASN A 18 -4.89 13.38 11.28
N SER A 19 -5.30 12.55 12.23
CA SER A 19 -4.39 11.65 12.94
C SER A 19 -4.00 10.47 12.04
N GLU A 20 -2.96 10.62 11.25
CA GLU A 20 -2.27 9.50 10.66
C GLU A 20 -1.16 9.03 11.61
N ILE A 21 -1.21 7.75 11.98
CA ILE A 21 -0.16 7.12 12.79
C ILE A 21 0.96 6.74 11.83
N LEU A 22 2.01 7.53 11.77
CA LEU A 22 3.27 7.11 11.16
C LEU A 22 4.05 6.28 12.17
N SER A 23 4.09 4.98 11.98
CA SER A 23 5.00 4.12 12.73
C SER A 23 6.39 4.19 12.09
N ILE A 24 7.27 4.92 12.73
CA ILE A 24 8.66 5.00 12.32
C ILE A 24 9.45 4.02 13.18
N PRO A 25 10.17 3.07 12.62
CA PRO A 25 11.03 2.22 13.40
C PRO A 25 12.19 3.04 13.96
N CYS A 26 12.12 3.35 15.23
CA CYS A 26 13.26 3.89 15.97
C CYS A 26 13.92 2.77 16.74
N VAL A 27 15.20 2.57 16.51
CA VAL A 27 16.02 1.70 17.37
C VAL A 27 16.34 2.52 18.63
N VAL A 28 15.64 2.23 19.71
CA VAL A 28 16.00 2.77 21.00
C VAL A 28 16.94 1.78 21.67
N LEU A 29 18.20 2.14 21.80
CA LEU A 29 19.13 1.42 22.61
C LEU A 29 18.93 1.86 24.07
N ASP A 30 18.55 0.91 24.92
CA ASP A 30 18.49 1.14 26.35
C ASP A 30 19.87 1.56 26.85
N ASN A 31 19.91 2.77 27.37
CA ASN A 31 21.00 3.37 28.11
C ASN A 31 22.30 3.58 27.32
N PRO A 32 22.40 4.58 26.44
CA PRO A 32 23.71 5.02 26.00
C PRO A 32 24.40 5.68 27.21
N SER A 33 25.42 5.03 27.73
CA SER A 33 26.34 5.76 28.62
C SER A 33 26.74 7.04 27.88
N GLU A 34 26.67 8.19 28.53
CA GLU A 34 26.89 9.54 28.01
C GLU A 34 28.23 9.79 27.26
N LYS A 35 28.94 8.71 26.88
CA LYS A 35 30.33 8.76 26.41
C LYS A 35 30.56 8.29 24.97
N ASP A 36 29.51 7.86 24.26
CA ASP A 36 29.75 7.43 22.87
C ASP A 36 29.27 8.49 21.86
N PRO A 37 30.19 9.29 21.28
CA PRO A 37 29.85 10.35 20.34
C PRO A 37 29.20 9.83 19.06
N VAL A 38 29.46 8.57 18.68
CA VAL A 38 28.95 7.96 17.44
C VAL A 38 27.44 7.71 17.52
N MET A 39 26.94 7.34 18.72
CA MET A 39 25.50 7.11 18.91
C MET A 39 24.72 8.42 19.00
N ARG A 40 25.34 9.49 19.46
CA ARG A 40 24.74 10.83 19.49
C ARG A 40 24.58 11.37 18.07
N ASP A 41 25.62 11.23 17.25
CA ASP A 41 25.61 11.61 15.84
C ASP A 41 24.58 10.82 15.03
N LEU A 42 24.40 9.51 15.32
CA LEU A 42 23.41 8.67 14.62
C LEU A 42 21.97 9.08 14.97
N SER A 43 21.72 9.41 16.23
CA SER A 43 20.41 9.88 16.66
C SER A 43 20.09 11.29 16.11
N GLU A 44 21.09 12.17 16.04
CA GLU A 44 20.92 13.50 15.45
C GLU A 44 20.68 13.45 13.94
N ILE A 45 21.38 12.54 13.23
CA ILE A 45 21.18 12.34 11.78
C ILE A 45 19.82 11.71 11.49
N THR A 46 19.36 10.74 12.28
CA THR A 46 18.04 10.14 12.09
C THR A 46 16.91 11.12 12.43
N VAL A 47 17.05 11.91 13.47
CA VAL A 47 16.09 12.97 13.82
C VAL A 47 16.08 14.09 12.76
N SER A 48 17.25 14.46 12.20
CA SER A 48 17.34 15.42 11.10
C SER A 48 16.69 14.89 9.82
N ALA A 49 16.96 13.64 9.44
CA ALA A 49 16.36 13.00 8.27
C ALA A 49 14.84 12.83 8.39
N LEU A 50 14.34 12.58 9.61
CA LEU A 50 12.91 12.52 9.89
C LEU A 50 12.25 13.89 9.80
N LYS A 51 12.91 14.93 10.27
CA LYS A 51 12.45 16.32 10.17
C LYS A 51 12.42 16.79 8.71
N ASP A 52 13.43 16.38 7.93
CA ASP A 52 13.49 16.67 6.49
C ASP A 52 12.43 15.89 5.70
N LEU A 53 12.10 14.65 6.11
CA LEU A 53 10.99 13.87 5.54
C LEU A 53 9.61 14.47 5.88
N GLU A 54 9.47 15.02 7.07
CA GLU A 54 8.24 15.68 7.49
C GLU A 54 8.07 17.04 6.79
N LEU A 55 9.19 17.75 6.61
CA LEU A 55 9.25 18.98 5.79
C LEU A 55 8.93 18.67 4.32
N ALA A 56 9.52 17.59 3.78
CA ALA A 56 9.23 17.14 2.43
C ALA A 56 7.77 16.69 2.25
N ARG A 57 7.12 16.17 3.31
CA ARG A 57 5.69 15.83 3.28
C ARG A 57 4.81 17.07 3.31
N GLN A 58 5.19 18.07 4.09
CA GLN A 58 4.50 19.37 4.09
C GLN A 58 4.65 20.07 2.75
N GLU A 59 5.85 20.06 2.16
CA GLU A 59 6.08 20.61 0.82
C GLU A 59 5.31 19.85 -0.26
N LEU A 60 5.13 18.51 -0.12
CA LEU A 60 4.28 17.70 -1.01
C LEU A 60 2.79 18.08 -0.90
N GLN A 61 2.32 18.37 0.31
CA GLN A 61 0.95 18.81 0.55
C GLN A 61 0.69 20.22 -0.01
N GLU A 62 1.65 21.12 0.13
CA GLU A 62 1.58 22.47 -0.47
C GLU A 62 1.59 22.38 -2.01
N ASN A 63 2.42 21.49 -2.58
CA ASN A 63 2.45 21.26 -4.02
C ASN A 63 1.13 20.63 -4.55
N ASP A 64 0.45 19.76 -3.78
CA ASP A 64 -0.84 19.17 -4.15
C ASP A 64 -1.97 20.22 -4.15
N ILE A 65 -1.93 21.15 -3.20
CA ILE A 65 -2.86 22.29 -3.16
C ILE A 65 -2.57 23.23 -4.34
N HIS A 66 -1.31 23.49 -4.63
CA HIS A 66 -0.89 24.35 -5.74
C HIS A 66 -1.23 23.74 -7.10
N MET A 67 -1.14 22.42 -7.25
CA MET A 67 -1.60 21.68 -8.43
C MET A 67 -3.13 21.77 -8.64
N LYS A 68 -3.90 21.83 -7.58
CA LYS A 68 -5.36 22.05 -7.64
C LYS A 68 -5.69 23.47 -8.08
N GLU A 69 -4.91 24.45 -7.67
CA GLU A 69 -5.03 25.83 -8.15
C GLU A 69 -4.54 26.00 -9.59
N MET A 70 -3.49 25.27 -9.98
CA MET A 70 -2.93 25.30 -11.33
C MET A 70 -3.76 24.59 -12.38
N ASN A 71 -4.70 23.70 -11.98
CA ASN A 71 -5.73 23.18 -12.87
C ASN A 71 -6.62 24.31 -13.47
N LYS A 72 -6.51 25.51 -12.94
CA LYS A 72 -7.17 26.72 -13.47
C LYS A 72 -6.40 27.45 -14.56
N LEU A 73 -5.13 27.21 -14.70
CA LEU A 73 -4.24 27.96 -15.62
C LEU A 73 -3.44 26.96 -16.49
N ALA A 74 -4.02 26.55 -17.61
CA ALA A 74 -3.52 25.45 -18.47
C ALA A 74 -2.14 25.69 -19.13
N ASN A 75 -1.61 26.93 -19.16
CA ASN A 75 -0.41 27.28 -19.93
C ASN A 75 0.91 27.27 -19.16
N GLU A 76 0.90 27.27 -17.82
CA GLU A 76 2.12 27.32 -17.00
C GLU A 76 2.60 25.93 -16.52
N ARG A 77 1.84 24.87 -16.89
CA ARG A 77 2.03 23.51 -16.33
C ARG A 77 3.34 22.81 -16.71
N VAL A 78 3.84 23.04 -17.90
CA VAL A 78 5.02 22.30 -18.41
C VAL A 78 6.30 22.78 -17.72
N ASP A 79 6.44 24.08 -17.50
CA ASP A 79 7.63 24.67 -16.86
C ASP A 79 7.69 24.31 -15.37
N GLU A 80 6.52 24.26 -14.71
CA GLU A 80 6.44 23.89 -13.29
C GLU A 80 6.71 22.40 -13.07
N MET A 81 6.21 21.53 -13.95
CA MET A 81 6.48 20.09 -13.89
C MET A 81 7.97 19.77 -14.10
N SER A 82 8.64 20.55 -14.95
CA SER A 82 10.10 20.46 -15.14
C SER A 82 10.87 20.88 -13.87
N ARG A 83 10.43 21.97 -13.21
CA ARG A 83 11.00 22.43 -11.94
C ARG A 83 10.79 21.44 -10.80
N VAL A 84 9.58 20.85 -10.71
CA VAL A 84 9.27 19.83 -9.70
C VAL A 84 10.11 18.57 -9.92
N ASN A 85 10.28 18.12 -11.16
CA ASN A 85 11.14 16.98 -11.47
C ASN A 85 12.62 17.25 -11.12
N GLN A 86 13.09 18.46 -11.37
CA GLN A 86 14.45 18.86 -10.99
C GLN A 86 14.62 18.91 -9.47
N GLN A 87 13.62 19.39 -8.74
CA GLN A 87 13.62 19.37 -7.28
C GLN A 87 13.49 17.94 -6.71
N LEU A 88 12.71 17.08 -7.35
CA LEU A 88 12.62 15.66 -6.99
C LEU A 88 13.95 14.93 -7.22
N GLN A 89 14.63 15.16 -8.32
CA GLN A 89 15.96 14.60 -8.59
C GLN A 89 16.99 15.05 -7.56
N THR A 90 16.96 16.34 -7.19
CA THR A 90 17.84 16.87 -6.13
C THR A 90 17.55 16.23 -4.77
N LYS A 91 16.28 16.00 -4.45
CA LYS A 91 15.87 15.34 -3.20
C LYS A 91 16.20 13.84 -3.21
N ILE A 92 16.06 13.15 -4.34
CA ILE A 92 16.46 11.75 -4.49
C ILE A 92 17.98 11.62 -4.29
N SER A 93 18.77 12.48 -4.92
CA SER A 93 20.23 12.50 -4.74
C SER A 93 20.64 12.76 -3.28
N PHE A 94 19.92 13.63 -2.59
CA PHE A 94 20.17 13.86 -1.16
C PHE A 94 19.82 12.61 -0.32
N VAL A 95 18.70 11.96 -0.59
CA VAL A 95 18.29 10.72 0.11
C VAL A 95 19.29 9.59 -0.18
N GLU A 96 19.76 9.46 -1.41
CA GLU A 96 20.78 8.47 -1.78
C GLU A 96 22.12 8.71 -1.05
N ASN A 97 22.55 9.98 -0.93
CA ASN A 97 23.75 10.33 -0.18
C ASN A 97 23.62 10.05 1.32
N VAL A 98 22.45 10.33 1.89
CA VAL A 98 22.14 10.00 3.30
C VAL A 98 22.08 8.48 3.50
N ALA A 99 21.46 7.75 2.58
CA ALA A 99 21.39 6.30 2.61
C ALA A 99 22.78 5.65 2.50
N THR A 100 23.66 6.23 1.69
CA THR A 100 25.06 5.78 1.57
C THR A 100 25.84 6.03 2.87
N GLY A 101 25.71 7.22 3.47
CA GLY A 101 26.33 7.53 4.76
C GLY A 101 25.81 6.69 5.93
N ILE A 102 24.53 6.31 5.89
CA ILE A 102 23.94 5.36 6.86
C ILE A 102 24.51 3.96 6.65
N ARG A 103 24.73 3.52 5.39
CA ARG A 103 25.33 2.22 5.09
C ARG A 103 26.76 2.12 5.62
N GLU A 104 27.59 3.12 5.34
CA GLU A 104 28.97 3.15 5.82
C GLU A 104 29.07 3.14 7.37
N LYS A 105 28.12 3.83 8.03
CA LYS A 105 28.05 3.80 9.50
C LYS A 105 27.52 2.48 10.05
N ASN A 106 26.59 1.82 9.36
CA ASN A 106 26.13 0.48 9.76
C ASN A 106 27.25 -0.56 9.64
N ASP A 107 28.05 -0.50 8.58
CA ASP A 107 29.20 -1.40 8.39
C ASP A 107 30.23 -1.20 9.53
N LYS A 108 30.44 0.04 9.96
CA LYS A 108 31.31 0.36 11.11
C LYS A 108 30.72 -0.15 12.44
N LEU A 109 29.41 0.02 12.64
CA LEU A 109 28.71 -0.53 13.81
C LEU A 109 28.77 -2.05 13.87
N GLU A 110 28.67 -2.75 12.73
CA GLU A 110 28.85 -4.20 12.68
C GLU A 110 30.29 -4.62 13.10
N SER A 111 31.28 -3.81 12.73
CA SER A 111 32.67 -4.02 13.17
C SER A 111 32.84 -3.81 14.68
N ASP A 112 32.28 -2.74 15.22
CA ASP A 112 32.34 -2.41 16.65
C ASP A 112 31.54 -3.41 17.50
N ILE A 113 30.40 -3.89 16.98
CA ILE A 113 29.63 -4.99 17.60
C ILE A 113 30.45 -6.29 17.65
N LYS A 114 31.25 -6.58 16.62
CA LYS A 114 32.16 -7.76 16.66
C LYS A 114 33.22 -7.63 17.74
N ILE A 115 33.75 -6.43 17.97
CA ILE A 115 34.74 -6.18 19.02
C ILE A 115 34.11 -6.35 20.40
N VAL A 116 32.94 -5.75 20.62
CA VAL A 116 32.17 -5.88 21.88
C VAL A 116 31.70 -7.32 22.12
N GLN A 117 31.35 -8.05 21.04
CA GLN A 117 31.01 -9.49 21.15
C GLN A 117 32.21 -10.33 21.56
N ASN A 118 33.43 -10.01 21.08
CA ASN A 118 34.65 -10.70 21.48
C ASN A 118 35.02 -10.42 22.93
N GLU A 119 34.85 -9.20 23.40
CA GLU A 119 35.08 -8.88 24.84
C GLU A 119 34.04 -9.56 25.73
N LYS A 120 32.76 -9.54 25.33
CA LYS A 120 31.69 -10.25 26.04
C LYS A 120 31.95 -11.76 26.10
N TYR A 121 32.46 -12.34 25.01
CA TYR A 121 32.84 -13.76 24.99
C TYR A 121 33.98 -14.08 25.99
N ARG A 122 34.95 -13.17 26.15
CA ARG A 122 36.00 -13.30 27.17
C ARG A 122 35.44 -13.24 28.59
N TYR A 123 34.49 -12.34 28.84
CA TYR A 123 33.82 -12.25 30.15
C TYR A 123 32.92 -13.44 30.46
N LEU A 124 32.23 -13.98 29.46
CA LEU A 124 31.41 -15.19 29.63
C LEU A 124 32.28 -16.41 29.93
N LYS A 125 33.45 -16.53 29.29
CA LYS A 125 34.38 -17.62 29.53
C LYS A 125 35.02 -17.57 30.94
N LEU A 126 35.12 -16.38 31.50
CA LEU A 126 35.58 -16.16 32.87
C LEU A 126 34.51 -16.55 33.90
N ASN A 127 33.26 -16.27 33.61
CA ASN A 127 32.10 -16.64 34.44
C ASN A 127 31.76 -18.14 34.36
N ASP A 128 32.01 -18.79 33.22
CA ASP A 128 31.74 -20.24 33.05
C ASP A 128 32.66 -21.14 33.86
N LYS A 129 33.84 -20.64 34.28
CA LYS A 129 34.72 -21.33 35.24
C LYS A 129 34.13 -21.42 36.64
N LEU A 130 33.13 -20.61 36.94
CA LEU A 130 32.53 -20.51 38.28
C LEU A 130 31.17 -21.24 38.42
N LYS A 131 30.60 -21.72 37.35
CA LYS A 131 29.30 -22.40 37.37
C LYS A 131 29.33 -23.75 36.71
N THR A 132 30.04 -24.68 37.34
CA THR A 132 30.05 -26.09 36.90
C THR A 132 28.73 -26.80 37.23
N ASP A 133 28.31 -27.62 36.31
CA ASP A 133 27.37 -28.76 36.36
C ASP A 133 25.84 -28.49 36.38
N LEU A 134 25.32 -27.49 37.05
CA LEU A 134 23.87 -27.21 37.01
C LEU A 134 23.49 -26.42 35.75
N GLY A 135 24.45 -25.68 35.16
CA GLY A 135 24.25 -24.85 33.99
C GLY A 135 24.10 -25.59 32.65
N LYS A 136 24.58 -26.87 32.58
CA LYS A 136 24.63 -27.55 31.26
C LYS A 136 23.25 -27.92 30.67
N VAL A 137 22.35 -28.39 31.54
CA VAL A 137 20.99 -28.79 31.08
C VAL A 137 20.15 -27.56 30.80
N ILE A 138 20.16 -26.54 31.68
CA ILE A 138 19.43 -25.29 31.51
C ILE A 138 19.99 -24.49 30.32
N LYS A 139 21.33 -24.57 30.09
CA LYS A 139 21.98 -23.91 28.98
C LYS A 139 21.54 -24.50 27.62
N LYS A 140 21.43 -25.84 27.57
CA LYS A 140 21.01 -26.55 26.35
C LYS A 140 19.55 -26.29 25.97
N GLU A 141 18.70 -26.17 26.97
CA GLU A 141 17.27 -25.86 26.78
C GLU A 141 17.07 -24.40 26.33
N LYS A 142 17.84 -23.46 26.93
CA LYS A 142 17.86 -22.06 26.48
C LYS A 142 18.42 -21.90 25.06
N GLU A 143 19.44 -22.61 24.71
CA GLU A 143 20.04 -22.59 23.36
C GLU A 143 19.07 -23.13 22.30
N LEU A 144 18.32 -24.19 22.65
CA LEU A 144 17.30 -24.77 21.76
C LEU A 144 16.12 -23.82 21.54
N SER A 145 15.61 -23.19 22.60
CA SER A 145 14.49 -22.25 22.51
C SER A 145 14.88 -20.97 21.74
N VAL A 146 16.10 -20.45 21.98
CA VAL A 146 16.59 -19.27 21.23
C VAL A 146 16.82 -19.59 19.75
N LYS A 147 17.30 -20.80 19.45
CA LYS A 147 17.48 -21.27 18.08
C LYS A 147 16.12 -21.46 17.37
N GLN A 148 15.13 -21.93 18.11
CA GLN A 148 13.76 -22.09 17.60
C GLN A 148 13.12 -20.75 17.27
N ILE A 149 13.20 -19.78 18.19
CA ILE A 149 12.69 -18.40 17.97
C ILE A 149 13.44 -17.70 16.82
N PHE A 150 14.76 -17.90 16.74
CA PHE A 150 15.58 -17.34 15.67
C PHE A 150 15.21 -17.92 14.30
N LEU A 151 15.02 -19.24 14.22
CA LEU A 151 14.60 -19.92 12.99
C LEU A 151 13.20 -19.46 12.55
N GLN A 152 12.31 -19.30 13.52
CA GLN A 152 10.95 -18.86 13.24
C GLN A 152 10.92 -17.42 12.67
N ARG A 153 11.64 -16.47 13.30
CA ARG A 153 11.78 -15.11 12.79
C ARG A 153 12.47 -15.03 11.42
N LYS A 154 13.46 -15.89 11.19
CA LYS A 154 14.16 -15.96 9.91
C LYS A 154 13.24 -16.49 8.80
N ILE A 155 12.38 -17.45 9.13
CA ILE A 155 11.38 -17.97 8.19
C ILE A 155 10.38 -16.86 7.85
N GLU A 156 9.87 -16.12 8.83
CA GLU A 156 8.93 -14.99 8.61
C GLU A 156 9.55 -13.92 7.71
N THR A 157 10.76 -13.45 8.04
CA THR A 157 11.45 -12.43 7.22
C THR A 157 11.72 -12.90 5.79
N GLN A 158 12.17 -14.14 5.62
CA GLN A 158 12.41 -14.69 4.29
C GLN A 158 11.12 -14.89 3.49
N THR A 159 10.03 -15.22 4.17
CA THR A 159 8.73 -15.36 3.52
C THR A 159 8.20 -14.02 3.02
N ASP A 160 8.38 -12.95 3.79
CA ASP A 160 7.96 -11.61 3.39
C ASP A 160 8.85 -11.04 2.27
N ASP A 161 10.16 -11.28 2.34
CA ASP A 161 11.10 -10.91 1.27
C ASP A 161 10.80 -11.67 -0.02
N LEU A 162 10.46 -12.96 0.08
CA LEU A 162 10.05 -13.77 -1.07
C LEU A 162 8.76 -13.23 -1.69
N LYS A 163 7.74 -12.97 -0.88
CA LYS A 163 6.47 -12.38 -1.36
C LYS A 163 6.70 -11.03 -2.03
N ARG A 164 7.58 -10.19 -1.46
CA ARG A 164 7.94 -8.90 -2.05
C ARG A 164 8.67 -9.05 -3.37
N THR A 165 9.63 -9.98 -3.42
CA THR A 165 10.41 -10.26 -4.65
C THR A 165 9.52 -10.83 -5.74
N GLU A 166 8.59 -11.73 -5.40
CA GLU A 166 7.60 -12.25 -6.33
C GLU A 166 6.72 -11.15 -6.91
N LYS A 167 6.19 -10.25 -6.06
CA LYS A 167 5.40 -9.10 -6.51
C LYS A 167 6.19 -8.17 -7.44
N ILE A 168 7.43 -7.87 -7.11
CA ILE A 168 8.31 -7.06 -7.96
C ILE A 168 8.61 -7.78 -9.27
N SER A 169 8.81 -9.09 -9.26
CA SER A 169 9.03 -9.90 -10.45
C SER A 169 7.80 -9.87 -11.37
N ILE A 170 6.60 -9.99 -10.81
CA ILE A 170 5.34 -9.85 -11.53
C ILE A 170 5.27 -8.47 -12.21
N ILE A 171 5.55 -7.39 -11.48
CA ILE A 171 5.58 -6.04 -12.06
C ILE A 171 6.64 -5.96 -13.16
N GLY A 172 7.85 -6.51 -12.93
CA GLY A 172 8.91 -6.55 -13.93
C GLY A 172 8.48 -7.22 -15.24
N GLN A 173 7.79 -8.35 -15.15
CA GLN A 173 7.24 -9.06 -16.33
C GLN A 173 6.22 -8.23 -17.11
N PHE A 174 5.44 -7.39 -16.41
CA PHE A 174 4.39 -6.57 -17.01
C PHE A 174 4.77 -5.10 -17.22
N THR A 175 6.02 -4.73 -16.97
CA THR A 175 6.50 -3.34 -17.12
C THR A 175 6.18 -2.76 -18.50
N SER A 176 6.32 -3.54 -19.56
CA SER A 176 5.99 -3.10 -20.93
C SER A 176 4.52 -2.76 -21.08
N ARG A 177 3.63 -3.54 -20.49
CA ARG A 177 2.18 -3.30 -20.50
C ARG A 177 1.82 -2.08 -19.67
N LEU A 178 2.37 -1.96 -18.45
CA LEU A 178 2.19 -0.77 -17.61
C LEU A 178 2.63 0.51 -18.33
N ALA A 179 3.81 0.46 -18.98
CA ALA A 179 4.30 1.58 -19.78
C ALA A 179 3.36 1.92 -20.94
N HIS A 180 2.78 0.91 -21.61
CA HIS A 180 1.76 1.11 -22.65
C HIS A 180 0.50 1.75 -22.08
N ASP A 181 0.00 1.25 -20.96
CA ASP A 181 -1.23 1.72 -20.33
C ASP A 181 -1.10 3.12 -19.74
N MET A 182 0.12 3.52 -19.34
CA MET A 182 0.44 4.90 -18.97
C MET A 182 0.63 5.81 -20.20
N ARG A 183 1.21 5.29 -21.30
CA ARG A 183 1.42 6.07 -22.53
C ARG A 183 0.11 6.50 -23.17
N ASN A 184 -0.92 5.64 -23.09
CA ASN A 184 -2.23 5.93 -23.68
C ASN A 184 -2.90 7.19 -23.11
N PRO A 185 -3.13 7.30 -21.77
CA PRO A 185 -3.69 8.52 -21.20
C PRO A 185 -2.77 9.74 -21.40
N LEU A 186 -1.45 9.56 -21.32
CA LEU A 186 -0.49 10.62 -21.59
C LEU A 186 -0.60 11.17 -23.02
N SER A 187 -0.79 10.29 -24.00
CA SER A 187 -0.98 10.70 -25.41
C SER A 187 -2.30 11.44 -25.60
N LYS A 188 -3.40 11.01 -24.96
CA LYS A 188 -4.71 11.70 -24.99
C LYS A 188 -4.62 13.07 -24.33
N LEU A 189 -3.93 13.18 -23.20
CA LEU A 189 -3.67 14.43 -22.50
C LEU A 189 -2.91 15.40 -23.43
N ARG A 190 -1.77 14.94 -23.99
CA ARG A 190 -0.95 15.74 -24.90
C ARG A 190 -1.75 16.23 -26.10
N MET A 191 -2.48 15.35 -26.78
CA MET A 191 -3.31 15.70 -27.95
C MET A 191 -4.39 16.74 -27.58
N SER A 192 -5.08 16.56 -26.46
CA SER A 192 -6.11 17.52 -26.02
C SER A 192 -5.49 18.87 -25.65
N HIS A 193 -4.32 18.88 -25.03
CA HIS A 193 -3.55 20.08 -24.73
C HIS A 193 -3.10 20.82 -26.02
N GLU A 194 -2.50 20.10 -26.97
CA GLU A 194 -2.08 20.66 -28.26
C GLU A 194 -3.28 21.30 -29.01
N ILE A 195 -4.45 20.65 -29.00
CA ILE A 195 -5.67 21.18 -29.63
C ILE A 195 -6.10 22.49 -28.95
N LEU A 196 -6.09 22.54 -27.61
CA LEU A 196 -6.47 23.74 -26.86
C LEU A 196 -5.50 24.92 -27.10
N CYS A 197 -4.20 24.62 -27.23
CA CYS A 197 -3.17 25.65 -27.46
C CYS A 197 -3.16 26.17 -28.90
N ASN A 198 -3.34 25.29 -29.89
CA ASN A 198 -3.15 25.64 -31.30
C ASN A 198 -4.46 26.13 -31.99
N ASN A 199 -5.61 26.01 -31.34
CA ASN A 199 -6.90 26.41 -31.91
C ASN A 199 -7.61 27.46 -31.02
N PRO A 200 -7.26 28.74 -31.15
CA PRO A 200 -7.85 29.82 -30.34
C PRO A 200 -9.37 30.00 -30.59
N ASN A 201 -9.85 29.56 -31.73
CA ASN A 201 -11.26 29.71 -32.16
C ASN A 201 -12.17 28.54 -31.73
N LEU A 202 -11.70 27.62 -30.89
CA LEU A 202 -12.56 26.57 -30.34
C LEU A 202 -13.74 27.18 -29.60
N ASN A 203 -14.91 26.64 -29.79
CA ASN A 203 -16.08 27.03 -29.01
C ASN A 203 -15.98 26.55 -27.56
N VAL A 204 -16.81 27.10 -26.67
CA VAL A 204 -16.78 26.83 -25.24
C VAL A 204 -16.98 25.34 -24.95
N LEU A 205 -17.91 24.69 -25.68
CA LEU A 205 -18.25 23.28 -25.51
C LEU A 205 -17.05 22.36 -25.85
N GLU A 206 -16.35 22.68 -26.94
CA GLU A 206 -15.14 21.96 -27.35
C GLU A 206 -14.01 22.14 -26.36
N LYS A 207 -13.80 23.35 -25.84
CA LYS A 207 -12.81 23.62 -24.78
C LYS A 207 -13.09 22.80 -23.54
N VAL A 208 -14.33 22.80 -23.06
CA VAL A 208 -14.77 22.00 -21.91
C VAL A 208 -14.53 20.50 -22.16
N LYS A 209 -14.87 20.00 -23.35
CA LYS A 209 -14.66 18.60 -23.72
C LYS A 209 -13.16 18.19 -23.68
N HIS A 210 -12.27 19.04 -24.19
CA HIS A 210 -10.84 18.77 -24.15
C HIS A 210 -10.28 18.86 -22.72
N GLN A 211 -10.79 19.78 -21.91
CA GLN A 211 -10.43 19.93 -20.51
C GLN A 211 -10.84 18.68 -19.70
N GLN A 212 -12.06 18.20 -19.88
CA GLN A 212 -12.54 16.95 -19.27
C GLN A 212 -11.70 15.73 -19.68
N ARG A 213 -11.23 15.68 -20.95
CA ARG A 213 -10.32 14.61 -21.40
C ARG A 213 -8.96 14.66 -20.73
N ILE A 214 -8.43 15.86 -20.49
CA ILE A 214 -7.18 16.03 -19.74
C ILE A 214 -7.35 15.52 -18.32
N ASP A 215 -8.39 15.96 -17.61
CA ASP A 215 -8.67 15.59 -16.24
C ASP A 215 -8.88 14.07 -16.09
N SER A 216 -9.67 13.46 -16.98
CA SER A 216 -9.89 12.01 -16.99
C SER A 216 -8.59 11.22 -17.24
N SER A 217 -7.69 11.76 -18.09
CA SER A 217 -6.40 11.13 -18.36
C SER A 217 -5.48 11.18 -17.14
N ILE A 218 -5.45 12.30 -16.42
CA ILE A 218 -4.70 12.46 -15.17
C ILE A 218 -5.21 11.48 -14.12
N LEU A 219 -6.53 11.43 -13.91
CA LEU A 219 -7.14 10.50 -12.94
C LEU A 219 -6.85 9.04 -13.27
N THR A 220 -6.81 8.68 -14.56
CA THR A 220 -6.45 7.34 -15.01
C THR A 220 -5.00 7.00 -14.64
N MET A 221 -4.05 7.92 -14.86
CA MET A 221 -2.64 7.72 -14.50
C MET A 221 -2.45 7.59 -13.00
N VAL A 222 -3.12 8.45 -12.21
CA VAL A 222 -3.07 8.38 -10.74
C VAL A 222 -3.55 7.02 -10.27
N ARG A 223 -4.69 6.53 -10.78
CA ARG A 223 -5.23 5.21 -10.42
C ARG A 223 -4.24 4.08 -10.75
N ILE A 224 -3.61 4.09 -11.92
CA ILE A 224 -2.61 3.07 -12.28
C ILE A 224 -1.44 3.07 -11.29
N ILE A 225 -0.96 4.25 -10.90
CA ILE A 225 0.15 4.38 -9.95
C ILE A 225 -0.28 3.86 -8.57
N GLU A 226 -1.47 4.24 -8.10
CA GLU A 226 -2.02 3.80 -6.82
C GLU A 226 -2.20 2.27 -6.77
N ASP A 227 -2.72 1.67 -7.84
CA ASP A 227 -2.87 0.22 -7.97
C ASP A 227 -1.51 -0.49 -7.86
N VAL A 228 -0.48 0.01 -8.57
CA VAL A 228 0.87 -0.56 -8.50
C VAL A 228 1.47 -0.43 -7.10
N LEU A 229 1.34 0.74 -6.48
CA LEU A 229 1.84 0.98 -5.13
C LEU A 229 1.14 0.08 -4.09
N GLU A 230 -0.17 -0.06 -4.19
CA GLU A 230 -0.94 -0.92 -3.28
C GLU A 230 -0.60 -2.40 -3.50
N PHE A 231 -0.40 -2.84 -4.75
CA PHE A 231 0.02 -4.21 -5.05
C PHE A 231 1.38 -4.55 -4.43
N VAL A 232 2.36 -3.61 -4.47
CA VAL A 232 3.69 -3.81 -3.85
C VAL A 232 3.64 -3.75 -2.34
N ARG A 233 2.76 -2.91 -1.81
CA ARG A 233 2.71 -2.63 -0.38
C ARG A 233 2.40 -3.90 0.42
N ILE A 234 3.30 -4.22 1.34
CA ILE A 234 3.06 -5.18 2.41
C ILE A 234 2.71 -4.33 3.63
N SER A 235 1.43 -4.26 3.98
CA SER A 235 0.99 -3.55 5.18
C SER A 235 0.25 -4.51 6.09
N ASP A 236 0.54 -4.44 7.38
CA ASP A 236 -0.25 -5.13 8.39
C ASP A 236 -1.67 -4.59 8.39
N LEU A 237 -2.65 -5.46 8.65
CA LEU A 237 -4.04 -5.08 8.79
C LEU A 237 -4.28 -4.42 10.15
N HIS A 238 -5.03 -3.34 10.15
CA HIS A 238 -5.57 -2.73 11.36
C HIS A 238 -6.95 -3.30 11.67
N MET A 239 -6.96 -4.48 12.29
CA MET A 239 -8.18 -5.22 12.58
C MET A 239 -8.96 -4.57 13.73
N ASN A 240 -10.20 -4.17 13.46
CA ASN A 240 -11.13 -3.60 14.42
C ASN A 240 -12.49 -4.29 14.30
N ASP A 241 -13.22 -4.35 15.40
CA ASP A 241 -14.62 -4.77 15.37
C ASP A 241 -15.45 -3.66 14.71
N THR A 242 -15.97 -3.93 13.53
CA THR A 242 -16.59 -2.94 12.66
C THR A 242 -17.96 -3.42 12.21
N LEU A 243 -18.93 -2.51 12.19
CA LEU A 243 -20.22 -2.78 11.58
C LEU A 243 -20.07 -2.82 10.05
N LEU A 244 -20.35 -3.97 9.45
CA LEU A 244 -20.17 -4.19 8.02
C LEU A 244 -21.01 -3.22 7.16
N ASP A 245 -22.17 -2.85 7.66
CA ASP A 245 -23.05 -1.85 7.03
C ASP A 245 -22.41 -0.47 6.88
N ASP A 246 -21.56 -0.07 7.83
CA ASP A 246 -20.81 1.19 7.75
C ASP A 246 -19.78 1.12 6.65
N VAL A 247 -19.07 -0.01 6.51
CA VAL A 247 -18.09 -0.21 5.43
C VAL A 247 -18.77 -0.19 4.07
N ILE A 248 -19.93 -0.85 3.93
CA ILE A 248 -20.71 -0.84 2.68
C ILE A 248 -21.20 0.58 2.39
N SER A 249 -21.69 1.31 3.38
CA SER A 249 -22.17 2.69 3.22
C SER A 249 -21.05 3.63 2.79
N SER A 250 -19.89 3.60 3.46
CA SER A 250 -18.72 4.39 3.07
C SER A 250 -18.24 4.08 1.66
N SER A 251 -18.29 2.79 1.26
CA SER A 251 -17.94 2.37 -0.10
C SER A 251 -18.88 2.98 -1.16
N LEU A 252 -20.15 3.14 -0.83
CA LEU A 252 -21.14 3.71 -1.74
C LEU A 252 -21.06 5.25 -1.79
N GLU A 253 -20.78 5.91 -0.68
CA GLU A 253 -20.59 7.37 -0.62
C GLU A 253 -19.40 7.83 -1.46
N GLY A 254 -18.35 7.02 -1.55
CA GLY A 254 -17.17 7.27 -2.38
C GLY A 254 -17.37 7.08 -3.88
N LEU A 255 -18.54 6.58 -4.31
CA LEU A 255 -18.81 6.21 -5.70
C LEU A 255 -19.82 7.13 -6.37
N HIS A 256 -19.52 7.52 -7.61
CA HIS A 256 -20.51 8.14 -8.47
C HIS A 256 -21.37 7.05 -9.13
N VAL A 257 -22.53 6.78 -8.54
CA VAL A 257 -23.48 5.80 -9.08
C VAL A 257 -24.29 6.45 -10.19
N PRO A 258 -24.22 5.95 -11.44
CA PRO A 258 -25.04 6.47 -12.54
C PRO A 258 -26.53 6.31 -12.22
N SER A 259 -27.36 7.26 -12.66
CA SER A 259 -28.82 7.19 -12.47
C SER A 259 -29.48 5.98 -13.15
N SER A 260 -28.78 5.34 -14.05
CA SER A 260 -29.18 4.09 -14.73
C SER A 260 -28.96 2.83 -13.91
N VAL A 261 -28.24 2.91 -12.78
CA VAL A 261 -27.92 1.76 -11.92
C VAL A 261 -28.66 1.90 -10.60
N SER A 262 -29.45 0.90 -10.24
CA SER A 262 -30.06 0.80 -8.90
C SER A 262 -29.25 -0.11 -8.01
N ILE A 263 -29.08 0.29 -6.75
CA ILE A 263 -28.38 -0.53 -5.75
C ILE A 263 -29.38 -0.97 -4.70
N GLU A 264 -29.48 -2.28 -4.49
CA GLU A 264 -30.29 -2.91 -3.46
C GLU A 264 -29.40 -3.52 -2.39
N ARG A 265 -29.76 -3.33 -1.11
CA ARG A 265 -29.06 -3.92 0.04
C ARG A 265 -29.98 -4.89 0.76
N ILE A 266 -29.49 -6.10 1.02
CA ILE A 266 -30.26 -7.18 1.66
C ILE A 266 -29.36 -7.84 2.70
N GLY A 267 -29.79 -7.86 3.94
CA GLY A 267 -29.09 -8.50 5.05
C GLY A 267 -29.36 -7.78 6.36
N GLU A 268 -28.93 -8.39 7.45
CA GLU A 268 -29.00 -7.81 8.79
C GLU A 268 -27.65 -7.14 9.13
N PRO A 269 -27.64 -6.16 10.03
CA PRO A 269 -26.41 -5.56 10.53
C PRO A 269 -25.51 -6.62 11.19
N ILE A 270 -24.26 -6.73 10.74
CA ILE A 270 -23.32 -7.75 11.20
C ILE A 270 -22.02 -7.07 11.58
N HIS A 271 -21.48 -7.40 12.74
CA HIS A 271 -20.15 -7.02 13.16
C HIS A 271 -19.12 -8.02 12.62
N VAL A 272 -18.00 -7.51 12.17
CA VAL A 272 -16.87 -8.28 11.65
C VAL A 272 -15.55 -7.69 12.12
N LEU A 273 -14.63 -8.54 12.51
CA LEU A 273 -13.26 -8.13 12.81
C LEU A 273 -12.51 -7.92 11.49
N CYS A 274 -12.24 -6.66 11.14
CA CYS A 274 -11.64 -6.33 9.85
C CYS A 274 -10.87 -5.00 9.88
N ASP A 275 -10.06 -4.78 8.85
CA ASP A 275 -9.57 -3.46 8.47
C ASP A 275 -10.61 -2.81 7.55
N SER A 276 -11.39 -1.90 8.11
CA SER A 276 -12.51 -1.26 7.42
C SER A 276 -12.08 -0.52 6.15
N LYS A 277 -10.95 0.17 6.17
CA LYS A 277 -10.43 0.91 5.01
C LYS A 277 -10.00 -0.01 3.88
N LYS A 278 -9.38 -1.13 4.22
CA LYS A 278 -8.98 -2.13 3.24
C LYS A 278 -10.18 -2.83 2.62
N LEU A 279 -11.19 -3.19 3.42
CA LEU A 279 -12.43 -3.76 2.90
C LEU A 279 -13.25 -2.76 2.09
N GLU A 280 -13.29 -1.50 2.50
CA GLU A 280 -13.90 -0.42 1.72
C GLU A 280 -13.29 -0.36 0.31
N ALA A 281 -11.95 -0.38 0.20
CA ALA A 281 -11.27 -0.41 -1.09
C ALA A 281 -11.64 -1.66 -1.93
N VAL A 282 -11.78 -2.83 -1.30
CA VAL A 282 -12.26 -4.05 -1.97
C VAL A 282 -13.67 -3.85 -2.51
N PHE A 283 -14.59 -3.31 -1.72
CA PHE A 283 -15.98 -3.11 -2.11
C PHE A 283 -16.10 -2.07 -3.22
N ILE A 284 -15.37 -0.95 -3.11
CA ILE A 284 -15.30 0.07 -4.18
C ILE A 284 -14.86 -0.56 -5.49
N ASN A 285 -13.83 -1.40 -5.47
CA ASN A 285 -13.32 -2.04 -6.68
C ASN A 285 -14.35 -2.99 -7.29
N ILE A 286 -15.00 -3.83 -6.48
CA ILE A 286 -16.02 -4.77 -6.94
C ILE A 286 -17.23 -4.00 -7.49
N LEU A 287 -17.71 -2.97 -6.78
CA LEU A 287 -18.85 -2.15 -7.21
C LEU A 287 -18.54 -1.39 -8.51
N THR A 288 -17.34 -0.83 -8.64
CA THR A 288 -16.90 -0.17 -9.89
C THR A 288 -16.88 -1.17 -11.04
N ASN A 289 -16.40 -2.39 -10.82
CA ASN A 289 -16.39 -3.44 -11.83
C ASN A 289 -17.81 -3.85 -12.23
N ALA A 290 -18.72 -3.94 -11.26
CA ALA A 290 -20.13 -4.23 -11.51
C ALA A 290 -20.81 -3.13 -12.31
N MET A 291 -20.57 -1.84 -11.98
CA MET A 291 -21.10 -0.71 -12.73
C MET A 291 -20.59 -0.67 -14.17
N ASP A 292 -19.28 -0.94 -14.36
CA ASP A 292 -18.67 -0.98 -15.69
C ASP A 292 -19.20 -2.13 -16.55
N ALA A 293 -19.65 -3.25 -15.94
CA ALA A 293 -20.24 -4.38 -16.64
C ALA A 293 -21.71 -4.13 -17.07
N ILE A 294 -22.35 -3.11 -16.53
CA ILE A 294 -23.74 -2.71 -16.83
C ILE A 294 -23.72 -1.71 -17.97
N GLU A 295 -24.13 -2.14 -19.18
CA GLU A 295 -24.07 -1.29 -20.38
C GLU A 295 -25.12 -0.17 -20.43
N LYS A 296 -26.31 -0.42 -19.87
CA LYS A 296 -27.45 0.53 -19.94
C LYS A 296 -28.08 0.70 -18.55
N ASN A 297 -29.23 0.07 -18.36
CA ASN A 297 -29.93 0.06 -17.06
C ASN A 297 -29.65 -1.27 -16.36
N GLY A 298 -29.41 -1.22 -15.06
CA GLY A 298 -29.16 -2.46 -14.32
C GLY A 298 -29.28 -2.30 -12.82
N THR A 299 -29.05 -3.42 -12.16
CA THR A 299 -29.17 -3.52 -10.70
C THR A 299 -27.91 -4.16 -10.13
N ILE A 300 -27.42 -3.62 -9.04
CA ILE A 300 -26.40 -4.24 -8.21
C ILE A 300 -27.06 -4.58 -6.88
N ARG A 301 -27.04 -5.85 -6.51
CA ARG A 301 -27.61 -6.32 -5.24
C ARG A 301 -26.50 -6.76 -4.31
N ILE A 302 -26.40 -6.10 -3.16
CA ILE A 302 -25.45 -6.43 -2.10
C ILE A 302 -26.20 -7.28 -1.06
N LYS A 303 -25.80 -8.54 -0.91
CA LYS A 303 -26.39 -9.47 0.07
C LYS A 303 -25.36 -9.83 1.12
N THR A 304 -25.76 -9.72 2.39
CA THR A 304 -24.94 -10.15 3.51
C THR A 304 -25.61 -11.33 4.18
N VAL A 305 -24.88 -12.44 4.33
CA VAL A 305 -25.36 -13.68 4.93
C VAL A 305 -24.33 -14.20 5.92
N THR A 306 -24.77 -14.58 7.10
CA THR A 306 -23.92 -15.26 8.08
C THR A 306 -24.14 -16.76 7.98
N THR A 307 -23.05 -17.50 7.87
CA THR A 307 -22.99 -18.95 7.98
C THR A 307 -22.34 -19.35 9.31
N ASP A 308 -22.28 -20.65 9.60
CA ASP A 308 -21.65 -21.14 10.85
C ASP A 308 -20.18 -20.70 10.99
N LYS A 309 -19.45 -20.59 9.87
CA LYS A 309 -18.00 -20.32 9.86
C LYS A 309 -17.64 -18.96 9.28
N ASN A 310 -18.46 -18.40 8.41
CA ASN A 310 -18.13 -17.22 7.64
C ASN A 310 -19.28 -16.23 7.58
N ILE A 311 -18.91 -14.96 7.44
CA ILE A 311 -19.77 -13.89 6.94
C ILE A 311 -19.53 -13.81 5.44
N VAL A 312 -20.60 -13.85 4.66
CA VAL A 312 -20.53 -13.83 3.19
C VAL A 312 -21.19 -12.57 2.67
N ILE A 313 -20.44 -11.77 1.95
CA ILE A 313 -20.91 -10.57 1.26
C ILE A 313 -20.94 -10.88 -0.24
N GLN A 314 -22.12 -10.83 -0.84
CA GLN A 314 -22.32 -11.09 -2.25
C GLN A 314 -22.71 -9.81 -2.98
N PHE A 315 -21.97 -9.52 -4.02
CA PHE A 315 -22.26 -8.44 -4.97
C PHE A 315 -22.77 -9.08 -6.25
N VAL A 316 -24.09 -9.02 -6.46
CA VAL A 316 -24.75 -9.61 -7.62
C VAL A 316 -25.08 -8.47 -8.58
N ASP A 317 -24.51 -8.49 -9.76
CA ASP A 317 -24.78 -7.50 -10.79
C ASP A 317 -25.57 -8.10 -11.97
N SER A 318 -26.28 -7.23 -12.67
CA SER A 318 -27.03 -7.57 -13.87
C SER A 318 -26.21 -7.35 -15.16
N GLY A 319 -24.91 -7.17 -15.05
CA GLY A 319 -24.03 -6.95 -16.19
C GLY A 319 -23.79 -8.21 -17.01
N VAL A 320 -23.00 -8.04 -18.07
CA VAL A 320 -22.69 -9.14 -19.00
C VAL A 320 -21.84 -10.26 -18.40
N GLY A 321 -21.30 -10.02 -17.18
CA GLY A 321 -20.43 -10.97 -16.49
C GLY A 321 -19.07 -11.18 -17.17
N VAL A 322 -18.34 -12.18 -16.69
CA VAL A 322 -17.05 -12.59 -17.24
C VAL A 322 -17.25 -13.65 -18.30
N PRO A 323 -16.54 -13.58 -19.44
CA PRO A 323 -16.60 -14.60 -20.47
C PRO A 323 -16.29 -15.99 -19.93
N PRO A 324 -16.98 -17.05 -20.42
CA PRO A 324 -16.68 -18.43 -20.02
C PRO A 324 -15.20 -18.79 -20.25
N GLY A 325 -14.56 -19.36 -19.24
CA GLY A 325 -13.14 -19.75 -19.28
C GLY A 325 -12.17 -18.72 -18.72
N ASP A 326 -12.61 -17.49 -18.44
CA ASP A 326 -11.76 -16.47 -17.81
C ASP A 326 -12.05 -16.25 -16.30
N GLU A 327 -13.03 -16.98 -15.76
CA GLU A 327 -13.49 -16.84 -14.36
C GLU A 327 -12.38 -16.99 -13.31
N LEU A 328 -11.40 -17.85 -13.57
CA LEU A 328 -10.24 -18.00 -12.69
C LEU A 328 -9.16 -16.95 -12.96
N LYS A 329 -9.04 -16.54 -14.22
CA LYS A 329 -8.02 -15.58 -14.65
C LYS A 329 -8.28 -14.15 -14.20
N ILE A 330 -9.54 -13.78 -13.89
CA ILE A 330 -9.87 -12.43 -13.43
C ILE A 330 -9.13 -12.00 -12.17
N PHE A 331 -8.60 -12.97 -11.42
CA PHE A 331 -7.79 -12.72 -10.22
C PHE A 331 -6.29 -12.74 -10.49
N ASP A 332 -5.88 -13.10 -11.70
CA ASP A 332 -4.46 -13.08 -12.08
C ASP A 332 -3.98 -11.64 -12.23
N PRO A 333 -2.76 -11.33 -11.79
CA PRO A 333 -2.21 -10.00 -11.94
C PRO A 333 -2.23 -9.54 -13.39
N MET A 334 -2.61 -8.29 -13.62
CA MET A 334 -2.66 -7.65 -14.92
C MET A 334 -3.67 -8.24 -15.92
N PHE A 335 -4.52 -9.18 -15.51
CA PHE A 335 -5.63 -9.63 -16.35
C PHE A 335 -6.73 -8.56 -16.40
N THR A 336 -7.06 -8.11 -17.60
CA THR A 336 -8.17 -7.17 -17.83
C THR A 336 -8.73 -7.30 -19.23
N THR A 337 -10.03 -7.19 -19.34
CA THR A 337 -10.77 -7.06 -20.62
C THR A 337 -11.08 -5.61 -20.94
N LYS A 338 -10.79 -4.68 -20.03
CA LYS A 338 -11.06 -3.25 -20.17
C LYS A 338 -9.89 -2.56 -20.88
N SER A 339 -10.21 -1.62 -21.77
CA SER A 339 -9.21 -0.81 -22.50
C SER A 339 -8.40 0.15 -21.61
N HIS A 340 -8.82 0.37 -20.37
CA HIS A 340 -8.25 1.35 -19.45
C HIS A 340 -8.10 0.83 -18.01
N GLY A 341 -8.01 -0.48 -17.81
CA GLY A 341 -7.83 -1.10 -16.51
C GLY A 341 -6.40 -1.57 -16.28
N SER A 342 -5.84 -1.34 -15.09
CA SER A 342 -4.52 -1.87 -14.67
C SER A 342 -4.48 -3.40 -14.63
N GLY A 343 -5.65 -4.05 -14.48
CA GLY A 343 -5.75 -5.49 -14.22
C GLY A 343 -5.23 -5.92 -12.84
N LEU A 344 -4.93 -4.97 -11.96
CA LEU A 344 -4.47 -5.24 -10.59
C LEU A 344 -5.61 -5.22 -9.57
N GLY A 345 -6.71 -4.53 -9.86
CA GLY A 345 -7.76 -4.29 -8.88
C GLY A 345 -8.30 -5.56 -8.22
N LEU A 346 -8.72 -6.56 -8.99
CA LEU A 346 -9.23 -7.84 -8.44
C LEU A 346 -8.14 -8.68 -7.77
N THR A 347 -6.91 -8.60 -8.25
CA THR A 347 -5.76 -9.23 -7.60
C THR A 347 -5.52 -8.61 -6.21
N ILE A 348 -5.57 -7.28 -6.10
CA ILE A 348 -5.45 -6.55 -4.83
C ILE A 348 -6.63 -6.91 -3.91
N CYS A 349 -7.86 -6.96 -4.43
CA CYS A 349 -9.02 -7.41 -3.66
C CYS A 349 -8.80 -8.80 -3.07
N LYS A 350 -8.36 -9.75 -3.88
CA LYS A 350 -8.05 -11.11 -3.42
C LYS A 350 -6.97 -11.10 -2.33
N MET A 351 -5.88 -10.36 -2.54
CA MET A 351 -4.82 -10.24 -1.53
C MET A 351 -5.32 -9.68 -0.19
N ILE A 352 -6.14 -8.63 -0.23
CA ILE A 352 -6.71 -8.02 0.98
C ILE A 352 -7.63 -9.01 1.68
N VAL A 353 -8.50 -9.69 0.95
CA VAL A 353 -9.43 -10.69 1.51
C VAL A 353 -8.67 -11.88 2.10
N ASP A 354 -7.65 -12.38 1.39
CA ASP A 354 -6.77 -13.47 1.87
C ASP A 354 -6.02 -13.06 3.17
N GLN A 355 -5.56 -11.80 3.27
CA GLN A 355 -4.95 -11.26 4.50
C GLN A 355 -5.92 -11.24 5.69
N HIS A 356 -7.22 -11.03 5.44
CA HIS A 356 -8.28 -11.15 6.45
C HIS A 356 -8.61 -12.60 6.83
N GLY A 357 -7.88 -13.58 6.28
CA GLY A 357 -8.20 -15.01 6.46
C GLY A 357 -9.45 -15.44 5.71
N GLY A 358 -9.91 -14.61 4.79
CA GLY A 358 -11.10 -14.82 3.99
C GLY A 358 -10.85 -15.49 2.64
N LYS A 359 -11.85 -15.45 1.77
CA LYS A 359 -11.78 -15.92 0.38
C LYS A 359 -12.61 -15.01 -0.52
N LEU A 360 -12.06 -14.61 -1.66
CA LEU A 360 -12.79 -13.95 -2.73
C LEU A 360 -13.10 -14.96 -3.84
N ASP A 361 -14.37 -15.02 -4.25
CA ASP A 361 -14.86 -15.96 -5.25
C ASP A 361 -15.75 -15.24 -6.28
N TYR A 362 -15.82 -15.81 -7.49
CA TYR A 362 -16.66 -15.30 -8.56
C TYR A 362 -17.51 -16.41 -9.16
N ARG A 363 -18.75 -16.08 -9.52
CA ARG A 363 -19.68 -16.94 -10.28
C ARG A 363 -20.28 -16.15 -11.43
N SER A 364 -20.33 -16.73 -12.61
CA SER A 364 -20.79 -16.04 -13.83
C SER A 364 -22.32 -15.98 -13.98
N THR A 365 -23.08 -16.87 -13.37
CA THR A 365 -24.55 -16.96 -13.59
C THR A 365 -25.31 -17.12 -12.28
N PRO A 366 -25.93 -16.05 -11.76
CA PRO A 366 -25.76 -14.63 -12.14
C PRO A 366 -24.36 -14.12 -11.79
N SER A 367 -23.91 -13.06 -12.47
CA SER A 367 -22.64 -12.40 -12.14
C SER A 367 -22.59 -12.04 -10.68
N THR A 368 -21.71 -12.68 -9.93
CA THR A 368 -21.67 -12.57 -8.47
C THR A 368 -20.24 -12.65 -7.97
N PHE A 369 -19.78 -11.59 -7.35
CA PHE A 369 -18.59 -11.62 -6.51
C PHE A 369 -19.00 -11.95 -5.06
N SER A 370 -18.29 -12.87 -4.44
CA SER A 370 -18.56 -13.30 -3.06
C SER A 370 -17.30 -13.13 -2.21
N VAL A 371 -17.38 -12.30 -1.20
CA VAL A 371 -16.34 -12.10 -0.19
C VAL A 371 -16.73 -12.91 1.04
N PHE A 372 -15.88 -13.86 1.40
CA PHE A 372 -16.02 -14.68 2.60
C PHE A 372 -15.05 -14.15 3.65
N LEU A 373 -15.56 -13.78 4.81
CA LEU A 373 -14.75 -13.39 5.95
C LEU A 373 -14.98 -14.36 7.10
N PRO A 374 -13.95 -14.71 7.88
CA PRO A 374 -14.14 -15.58 9.03
C PRO A 374 -15.07 -14.91 10.04
N LYS A 375 -15.98 -15.70 10.61
CA LYS A 375 -16.79 -15.27 11.73
C LYS A 375 -15.92 -15.31 12.99
N SER A 376 -15.79 -14.20 13.69
CA SER A 376 -15.04 -14.07 14.95
C SER A 376 -15.68 -14.93 16.04
#